data_c75e2cbfd312cd00fa2c719050b66d80
#
_entry.id   c75e2cbfd312cd00fa2c719050b66d80
#
_cell.length_a   1.000
_cell.length_b   1.000
_cell.length_c   1.000
_cell.angle_alpha   90.00
_cell.angle_beta   90.00
_cell.angle_gamma   90.00
#
_symmetry.space_group_name_H-M   'P 1'
#
loop_
_entity.id
_entity.type
_entity.pdbx_description
1 polymer ?
#
loop_
_entity_poly.entity_id
_entity_poly.type
_entity_poly.pdbx_seq_one_letter_code
_entity_poly.pdbx_strand_id
1 'polypeptide(L)'
;MIKLSSLIEKPNKLDECTIVGAKIEDDIILAKNRDRNYYPKIKVIHEIINDVEVAYMLDLDTDYSEGMNEFGIGIINATLQAEADEKAKSKKKSNVQSKDGFKVRHALGLDNVGDIIRSVVTFTGYSTGDNSLSGEPTALNGHTIVGTPRNIFFIENISNRPPIVKKMKKNKLIVRTNHGMVYTKAGYQQGIDRKSSVMRQLIAKKLMTKVHSPEDILPTLNKKYEVPGWANPRRHNYKLWTSTQIMMNLSKKELNLVIDKDTEFLGIERRFESDYNAKIKINVEFEHE
;
A
#
# COMPACT_ATOMS: atom_id res chain seq x y z
N MET A 1 43.81 -2.68 11.63
CA MET A 1 42.75 -1.71 11.92
C MET A 1 41.49 -2.17 11.20
N ILE A 2 40.56 -2.79 11.91
CA ILE A 2 39.26 -3.19 11.35
C ILE A 2 38.44 -1.91 11.26
N LYS A 3 37.98 -1.55 10.05
CA LYS A 3 37.12 -0.37 9.84
C LYS A 3 35.80 -0.59 10.57
N LEU A 4 35.52 0.20 11.61
CA LEU A 4 34.28 0.18 12.38
C LEU A 4 33.01 0.41 11.51
N SER A 5 33.17 0.91 10.28
CA SER A 5 32.10 1.17 9.33
C SER A 5 31.43 -0.08 8.74
N SER A 6 32.00 -1.29 8.96
CA SER A 6 31.45 -2.54 8.43
C SER A 6 30.51 -3.27 9.40
N LEU A 7 30.31 -2.77 10.60
CA LEU A 7 29.50 -3.40 11.65
C LEU A 7 28.14 -2.72 11.91
N ILE A 8 27.82 -1.65 11.20
CA ILE A 8 26.47 -1.08 11.26
C ILE A 8 25.62 -1.89 10.28
N GLU A 9 25.00 -2.97 10.77
CA GLU A 9 23.92 -3.60 10.02
C GLU A 9 22.88 -2.52 9.70
N LYS A 10 22.64 -2.28 8.40
CA LYS A 10 21.53 -1.39 7.99
C LYS A 10 20.27 -1.94 8.64
N PRO A 11 19.56 -1.14 9.43
CA PRO A 11 18.33 -1.62 10.06
C PRO A 11 17.42 -2.18 8.97
N ASN A 12 16.84 -3.36 9.22
CA ASN A 12 15.86 -3.93 8.29
C ASN A 12 14.77 -2.87 8.05
N LYS A 13 14.56 -2.50 6.79
CA LYS A 13 13.49 -1.57 6.42
C LYS A 13 12.16 -2.18 6.83
N LEU A 14 11.45 -1.52 7.75
CA LEU A 14 10.14 -1.94 8.22
C LEU A 14 9.07 -1.20 7.42
N ASP A 15 8.05 -1.95 7.04
CA ASP A 15 6.89 -1.48 6.30
C ASP A 15 5.62 -1.85 7.07
N GLU A 16 5.03 -0.87 7.73
CA GLU A 16 3.74 -1.01 8.35
C GLU A 16 2.74 -0.04 7.72
N CYS A 17 1.47 -0.37 7.82
CA CYS A 17 0.44 0.41 7.16
C CYS A 17 -0.89 0.33 7.87
N THR A 18 -1.71 1.35 7.64
CA THR A 18 -3.16 1.30 7.89
C THR A 18 -3.85 1.61 6.57
N ILE A 19 -4.65 0.68 6.06
CA ILE A 19 -5.37 0.82 4.79
C ILE A 19 -6.88 0.85 5.03
N VAL A 20 -7.56 1.66 4.24
CA VAL A 20 -9.00 1.90 4.31
C VAL A 20 -9.62 1.78 2.93
N GLY A 21 -10.76 1.09 2.85
CA GLY A 21 -11.65 1.14 1.70
C GLY A 21 -13.06 1.50 2.18
N ALA A 22 -13.65 2.53 1.64
CA ALA A 22 -14.95 3.04 2.07
C ALA A 22 -15.80 3.51 0.90
N LYS A 23 -17.13 3.40 1.06
CA LYS A 23 -18.07 4.19 0.27
C LYS A 23 -18.52 5.35 1.16
N ILE A 24 -18.28 6.58 0.70
CA ILE A 24 -18.69 7.80 1.38
C ILE A 24 -19.53 8.60 0.36
N GLU A 25 -20.77 8.88 0.71
CA GLU A 25 -21.76 9.37 -0.25
C GLU A 25 -21.84 8.43 -1.46
N ASP A 26 -21.55 8.92 -2.65
CA ASP A 26 -21.50 8.12 -3.87
C ASP A 26 -20.08 7.77 -4.31
N ASP A 27 -19.09 8.25 -3.59
CA ASP A 27 -17.68 8.03 -3.91
C ASP A 27 -17.13 6.75 -3.28
N ILE A 28 -16.35 6.01 -4.05
CA ILE A 28 -15.51 4.91 -3.54
C ILE A 28 -14.11 5.45 -3.30
N ILE A 29 -13.68 5.33 -2.05
CA ILE A 29 -12.40 5.86 -1.58
C ILE A 29 -11.50 4.73 -1.10
N LEU A 30 -10.25 4.76 -1.54
CA LEU A 30 -9.16 4.00 -0.92
C LEU A 30 -8.21 4.98 -0.25
N ALA A 31 -7.79 4.67 0.98
CA ALA A 31 -6.81 5.51 1.69
C ALA A 31 -5.81 4.66 2.47
N LYS A 32 -4.61 5.21 2.67
CA LYS A 32 -3.54 4.53 3.39
C LYS A 32 -2.62 5.50 4.11
N ASN A 33 -2.23 5.12 5.33
CA ASN A 33 -1.05 5.62 6.01
C ASN A 33 0.10 4.64 5.80
N ARG A 34 1.25 5.14 5.32
CA ARG A 34 2.48 4.37 5.15
C ARG A 34 3.44 4.68 6.29
N ASP A 35 3.72 3.69 7.11
CA ASP A 35 4.62 3.84 8.25
C ASP A 35 5.98 3.21 7.94
N ARG A 36 7.06 3.96 8.16
CA ARG A 36 8.44 3.59 7.82
C ARG A 36 9.37 3.86 8.99
N ASN A 37 10.49 3.12 9.04
CA ASN A 37 11.61 3.35 9.94
C ASN A 37 12.84 3.94 9.22
N TYR A 38 12.64 4.47 8.03
CA TYR A 38 13.65 5.13 7.20
C TYR A 38 13.00 6.28 6.44
N TYR A 39 13.80 7.22 5.97
CA TYR A 39 13.36 8.35 5.16
C TYR A 39 13.19 7.89 3.70
N PRO A 40 11.97 7.65 3.22
CA PRO A 40 11.74 7.15 1.87
C PRO A 40 11.93 8.26 0.85
N LYS A 41 12.34 7.85 -0.36
CA LYS A 41 12.34 8.68 -1.56
C LYS A 41 11.10 8.38 -2.37
N ILE A 42 10.18 9.32 -2.41
CA ILE A 42 8.87 9.15 -3.04
C ILE A 42 8.82 9.93 -4.35
N LYS A 43 8.29 9.28 -5.37
CA LYS A 43 7.97 9.88 -6.67
C LYS A 43 6.55 9.51 -7.05
N VAL A 44 5.85 10.39 -7.74
CA VAL A 44 4.60 10.03 -8.42
C VAL A 44 4.92 9.81 -9.90
N ILE A 45 4.51 8.68 -10.43
CA ILE A 45 4.62 8.36 -11.86
C ILE A 45 3.23 8.39 -12.48
N HIS A 46 3.13 9.06 -13.61
CA HIS A 46 1.92 9.16 -14.42
C HIS A 46 2.28 8.76 -15.84
N GLU A 47 1.85 7.57 -16.26
CA GLU A 47 2.29 6.95 -17.51
C GLU A 47 1.18 6.11 -18.16
N ILE A 48 1.47 5.59 -19.36
CA ILE A 48 0.62 4.62 -20.06
C ILE A 48 1.26 3.23 -19.90
N ILE A 49 0.51 2.26 -19.40
CA ILE A 49 0.90 0.86 -19.32
C ILE A 49 -0.15 0.02 -20.08
N ASN A 50 0.24 -0.71 -21.12
CA ASN A 50 -0.67 -1.51 -21.94
C ASN A 50 -1.89 -0.71 -22.44
N ASP A 51 -1.66 0.47 -22.97
CA ASP A 51 -2.69 1.42 -23.46
C ASP A 51 -3.64 1.95 -22.37
N VAL A 52 -3.33 1.73 -21.10
CA VAL A 52 -4.11 2.23 -19.94
C VAL A 52 -3.33 3.33 -19.25
N GLU A 53 -3.96 4.50 -19.05
CA GLU A 53 -3.38 5.57 -18.23
C GLU A 53 -3.39 5.15 -16.77
N VAL A 54 -2.24 5.24 -16.11
CA VAL A 54 -2.04 4.91 -14.71
C VAL A 54 -1.31 6.03 -13.98
N ALA A 55 -1.71 6.29 -12.74
CA ALA A 55 -0.99 7.16 -11.83
C ALA A 55 -0.72 6.41 -10.53
N TYR A 56 0.53 6.42 -10.07
CA TYR A 56 0.91 5.74 -8.85
C TYR A 56 2.04 6.45 -8.11
N MET A 57 2.03 6.30 -6.80
CA MET A 57 3.15 6.63 -5.95
C MET A 57 4.17 5.49 -6.01
N LEU A 58 5.44 5.84 -6.11
CA LEU A 58 6.58 4.93 -6.12
C LEU A 58 7.53 5.27 -4.97
N ASP A 59 7.79 4.31 -4.10
CA ASP A 59 8.88 4.36 -3.13
C ASP A 59 10.14 3.79 -3.79
N LEU A 60 11.10 4.65 -4.13
CA LEU A 60 12.32 4.26 -4.84
C LEU A 60 13.27 3.39 -4.00
N ASP A 61 13.12 3.42 -2.68
CA ASP A 61 13.95 2.62 -1.78
C ASP A 61 13.52 1.15 -1.73
N THR A 62 12.25 0.87 -2.01
CA THR A 62 11.66 -0.47 -1.92
C THR A 62 11.01 -0.95 -3.21
N ASP A 63 10.94 -0.10 -4.24
CA ASP A 63 10.19 -0.30 -5.48
C ASP A 63 8.68 -0.57 -5.25
N TYR A 64 8.17 -0.19 -4.09
CA TYR A 64 6.78 -0.39 -3.75
C TYR A 64 5.87 0.67 -4.39
N SER A 65 4.71 0.25 -4.89
CA SER A 65 3.79 1.14 -5.60
C SER A 65 2.35 0.99 -5.14
N GLU A 66 1.59 2.07 -5.24
CA GLU A 66 0.15 2.14 -5.01
C GLU A 66 -0.44 3.21 -5.90
N GLY A 67 -1.59 2.96 -6.47
CA GLY A 67 -2.16 3.91 -7.42
C GLY A 67 -3.47 3.50 -8.00
N MET A 68 -3.85 4.15 -9.08
CA MET A 68 -5.08 3.92 -9.80
C MET A 68 -4.89 4.07 -11.32
N ASN A 69 -5.86 3.57 -12.07
CA ASN A 69 -5.92 3.74 -13.51
C ASN A 69 -7.08 4.65 -13.97
N GLU A 70 -7.10 4.97 -15.24
CA GLU A 70 -8.11 5.84 -15.88
C GLU A 70 -9.56 5.32 -15.79
N PHE A 71 -9.76 4.04 -15.50
CA PHE A 71 -11.09 3.46 -15.28
C PHE A 71 -11.55 3.64 -13.83
N GLY A 72 -10.75 4.34 -12.99
CA GLY A 72 -11.01 4.50 -11.57
C GLY A 72 -10.80 3.21 -10.78
N ILE A 73 -9.97 2.29 -11.26
CA ILE A 73 -9.62 1.09 -10.51
C ILE A 73 -8.34 1.37 -9.72
N GLY A 74 -8.41 1.29 -8.40
CA GLY A 74 -7.30 1.57 -7.50
C GLY A 74 -6.86 0.35 -6.71
N ILE A 75 -5.59 0.31 -6.33
CA ILE A 75 -4.97 -0.75 -5.54
C ILE A 75 -4.16 -0.15 -4.40
N ILE A 76 -4.44 -0.60 -3.17
CA ILE A 76 -3.61 -0.37 -1.98
C ILE A 76 -3.35 -1.68 -1.26
N ASN A 77 -2.19 -1.78 -0.62
CA ASN A 77 -1.78 -2.99 0.08
C ASN A 77 -1.19 -2.68 1.47
N ALA A 78 -1.37 -3.59 2.42
CA ALA A 78 -0.69 -3.61 3.71
C ALA A 78 -0.02 -4.98 3.88
N THR A 79 1.29 -4.98 4.02
CA THR A 79 2.09 -6.19 4.12
C THR A 79 1.69 -7.03 5.33
N LEU A 80 1.50 -8.33 5.13
CA LEU A 80 1.47 -9.33 6.19
C LEU A 80 2.84 -9.99 6.22
N GLN A 81 3.61 -9.72 7.25
CA GLN A 81 4.86 -10.46 7.45
C GLN A 81 4.49 -11.92 7.67
N ALA A 82 4.90 -12.80 6.76
CA ALA A 82 4.87 -14.23 7.03
C ALA A 82 5.81 -14.50 8.22
N GLU A 83 5.42 -15.36 9.16
CA GLU A 83 6.39 -15.95 10.07
C GLU A 83 7.49 -16.54 9.19
N ALA A 84 8.70 -15.98 9.29
CA ALA A 84 9.84 -16.58 8.62
C ALA A 84 9.94 -18.01 9.17
N ASP A 85 9.64 -19.00 8.33
CA ASP A 85 9.94 -20.38 8.65
C ASP A 85 11.35 -20.39 9.19
N GLU A 86 11.55 -20.91 10.39
CA GLU A 86 12.89 -20.95 11.00
C GLU A 86 13.90 -21.68 10.10
N LYS A 87 13.42 -22.55 9.21
CA LYS A 87 14.19 -23.19 8.13
C LYS A 87 14.61 -22.26 7.00
N ALA A 88 13.94 -21.12 6.79
CA ALA A 88 14.33 -20.13 5.80
C ALA A 88 15.44 -19.19 6.30
N LYS A 89 15.71 -19.13 7.61
CA LYS A 89 16.80 -18.33 8.19
C LYS A 89 18.20 -18.83 7.80
N SER A 90 18.34 -20.07 7.32
CA SER A 90 19.62 -20.65 6.90
C SER A 90 19.96 -20.43 5.42
N LYS A 91 19.01 -20.04 4.59
CA LYS A 91 19.30 -19.71 3.19
C LYS A 91 19.59 -18.22 3.09
N LYS A 92 20.83 -17.87 2.67
CA LYS A 92 21.34 -16.53 2.39
C LYS A 92 20.19 -15.54 2.12
N LYS A 93 20.13 -14.46 2.92
CA LYS A 93 19.36 -13.27 2.62
C LYS A 93 19.69 -12.85 1.18
N SER A 94 18.92 -13.32 0.21
CA SER A 94 18.97 -12.75 -1.12
C SER A 94 18.42 -11.33 -0.96
N ASN A 95 19.16 -10.34 -1.45
CA ASN A 95 18.70 -8.97 -1.65
C ASN A 95 17.60 -8.93 -2.74
N VAL A 96 16.60 -9.81 -2.65
CA VAL A 96 15.44 -9.78 -3.53
C VAL A 96 14.59 -8.62 -3.03
N GLN A 97 14.76 -7.46 -3.66
CA GLN A 97 13.78 -6.39 -3.58
C GLN A 97 12.39 -7.00 -3.80
N SER A 98 11.45 -6.65 -2.94
CA SER A 98 10.07 -7.11 -3.10
C SER A 98 9.58 -6.66 -4.48
N LYS A 99 9.26 -7.59 -5.36
CA LYS A 99 8.66 -7.27 -6.67
C LYS A 99 7.18 -6.88 -6.56
N ASP A 100 6.71 -6.59 -5.35
CA ASP A 100 5.30 -6.31 -5.09
C ASP A 100 4.84 -5.01 -5.75
N GLY A 101 5.68 -3.98 -5.79
CA GLY A 101 5.38 -2.76 -6.52
C GLY A 101 5.21 -2.98 -8.02
N PHE A 102 6.08 -3.81 -8.62
CA PHE A 102 5.93 -4.18 -10.02
C PHE A 102 4.61 -4.90 -10.31
N LYS A 103 4.18 -5.81 -9.42
CA LYS A 103 2.87 -6.49 -9.55
C LYS A 103 1.70 -5.51 -9.51
N VAL A 104 1.77 -4.52 -8.64
CA VAL A 104 0.74 -3.46 -8.57
C VAL A 104 0.71 -2.66 -9.87
N ARG A 105 1.86 -2.19 -10.38
CA ARG A 105 1.94 -1.43 -11.64
C ARG A 105 1.40 -2.24 -12.82
N HIS A 106 1.81 -3.52 -12.93
CA HIS A 106 1.30 -4.40 -13.95
C HIS A 106 -0.23 -4.58 -13.88
N ALA A 107 -0.76 -4.80 -12.66
CA ALA A 107 -2.20 -4.95 -12.47
C ALA A 107 -2.97 -3.67 -12.82
N LEU A 108 -2.42 -2.47 -12.51
CA LEU A 108 -3.03 -1.20 -12.87
C LEU A 108 -3.10 -0.97 -14.39
N GLY A 109 -2.19 -1.55 -15.16
CA GLY A 109 -2.20 -1.51 -16.64
C GLY A 109 -3.24 -2.44 -17.28
N LEU A 110 -4.22 -2.96 -16.52
CA LEU A 110 -5.33 -3.76 -17.01
C LEU A 110 -6.64 -2.95 -16.95
N ASP A 111 -7.54 -3.20 -17.89
CA ASP A 111 -8.76 -2.42 -18.10
C ASP A 111 -9.97 -2.91 -17.29
N ASN A 112 -9.93 -4.14 -16.78
CA ASN A 112 -11.03 -4.70 -16.02
C ASN A 112 -10.63 -5.26 -14.65
N VAL A 113 -11.55 -5.16 -13.70
CA VAL A 113 -11.31 -5.54 -12.30
C VAL A 113 -11.10 -7.05 -12.11
N GLY A 114 -11.66 -7.88 -12.97
CA GLY A 114 -11.51 -9.34 -12.88
C GLY A 114 -10.07 -9.76 -13.15
N ASP A 115 -9.45 -9.20 -14.17
CA ASP A 115 -8.06 -9.47 -14.55
C ASP A 115 -7.08 -8.82 -13.57
N ILE A 116 -7.41 -7.63 -13.05
CA ILE A 116 -6.66 -6.99 -11.96
C ILE A 116 -6.64 -7.89 -10.72
N ILE A 117 -7.79 -8.37 -10.27
CA ILE A 117 -7.86 -9.28 -9.11
C ILE A 117 -7.08 -10.58 -9.40
N ARG A 118 -7.23 -11.16 -10.58
CA ARG A 118 -6.47 -12.34 -10.99
C ARG A 118 -4.97 -12.06 -10.95
N SER A 119 -4.52 -10.94 -11.50
CA SER A 119 -3.12 -10.52 -11.47
C SER A 119 -2.59 -10.38 -10.03
N VAL A 120 -3.37 -9.79 -9.12
CA VAL A 120 -2.99 -9.65 -7.70
C VAL A 120 -2.85 -11.00 -7.00
N VAL A 121 -3.70 -11.98 -7.30
CA VAL A 121 -3.72 -13.28 -6.60
C VAL A 121 -2.88 -14.38 -7.27
N THR A 122 -2.59 -14.25 -8.56
CA THR A 122 -1.92 -15.32 -9.33
C THR A 122 -0.83 -14.77 -10.25
N PHE A 123 -0.13 -13.70 -9.84
CA PHE A 123 0.88 -13.10 -10.71
C PHE A 123 1.85 -14.16 -11.26
N THR A 124 1.66 -14.53 -12.53
CA THR A 124 2.59 -15.31 -13.32
C THR A 124 3.52 -14.32 -14.00
N GLY A 125 4.78 -14.28 -13.56
CA GLY A 125 5.75 -13.30 -14.05
C GLY A 125 5.82 -13.20 -15.58
N TYR A 126 5.87 -11.99 -16.07
CA TYR A 126 6.26 -11.73 -17.46
C TYR A 126 7.73 -12.13 -17.62
N SER A 127 8.01 -13.01 -18.56
CA SER A 127 9.34 -13.20 -19.11
C SER A 127 9.73 -11.98 -19.94
N THR A 128 10.27 -10.97 -19.29
CA THR A 128 11.00 -9.92 -20.01
C THR A 128 12.38 -10.46 -20.36
N GLY A 129 12.51 -11.36 -21.32
CA GLY A 129 13.81 -11.77 -21.91
C GLY A 129 14.98 -12.09 -20.98
N ASP A 130 14.88 -11.76 -19.70
CA ASP A 130 15.84 -12.01 -18.67
C ASP A 130 15.44 -13.30 -17.94
N ASN A 131 16.16 -14.37 -18.21
CA ASN A 131 15.96 -15.75 -17.72
C ASN A 131 15.98 -15.87 -16.18
N SER A 132 15.93 -14.79 -15.45
CA SER A 132 15.98 -14.78 -13.97
C SER A 132 14.63 -14.90 -13.29
N LEU A 133 13.52 -14.95 -14.02
CA LEU A 133 12.16 -15.14 -13.51
C LEU A 133 11.62 -16.54 -13.78
N SER A 134 12.43 -17.58 -13.61
CA SER A 134 11.94 -18.94 -13.40
C SER A 134 11.24 -18.98 -12.05
N GLY A 135 10.06 -18.37 -11.93
CA GLY A 135 9.39 -18.21 -10.67
C GLY A 135 8.02 -18.84 -10.69
N GLU A 136 7.75 -19.61 -9.67
CA GLU A 136 6.39 -19.94 -9.29
C GLU A 136 5.52 -18.68 -9.26
N PRO A 137 4.24 -18.77 -9.61
CA PRO A 137 3.32 -17.64 -9.55
C PRO A 137 3.31 -17.05 -8.14
N THR A 138 3.77 -15.82 -8.02
CA THR A 138 3.86 -15.14 -6.72
C THR A 138 2.77 -14.09 -6.63
N ALA A 139 1.77 -14.34 -5.82
CA ALA A 139 0.73 -13.35 -5.53
C ALA A 139 1.28 -12.16 -4.72
N LEU A 140 0.57 -11.04 -4.74
CA LEU A 140 0.85 -9.90 -3.87
C LEU A 140 0.52 -10.26 -2.43
N ASN A 141 1.53 -10.42 -1.58
CA ASN A 141 1.34 -10.79 -0.18
C ASN A 141 0.75 -9.65 0.64
N GLY A 142 -0.16 -10.01 1.52
CA GLY A 142 -0.74 -9.07 2.47
C GLY A 142 -2.24 -8.89 2.37
N HIS A 143 -2.70 -7.80 2.94
CA HIS A 143 -4.05 -7.30 2.75
C HIS A 143 -4.05 -6.35 1.55
N THR A 144 -4.77 -6.69 0.49
CA THR A 144 -4.94 -5.82 -0.66
C THR A 144 -6.40 -5.37 -0.74
N ILE A 145 -6.62 -4.10 -0.97
CA ILE A 145 -7.93 -3.57 -1.34
C ILE A 145 -7.83 -3.15 -2.80
N VAL A 146 -8.71 -3.72 -3.62
CA VAL A 146 -8.95 -3.29 -5.00
C VAL A 146 -10.31 -2.60 -5.01
N GLY A 147 -10.33 -1.35 -5.43
CA GLY A 147 -11.54 -0.55 -5.59
C GLY A 147 -11.84 -0.24 -7.04
N THR A 148 -13.12 -0.07 -7.34
CA THR A 148 -13.64 0.49 -8.59
C THR A 148 -14.63 1.60 -8.26
N PRO A 149 -15.12 2.41 -9.20
CA PRO A 149 -16.16 3.41 -8.91
C PRO A 149 -17.46 2.84 -8.32
N ARG A 150 -17.64 1.51 -8.32
CA ARG A 150 -18.89 0.85 -7.88
C ARG A 150 -18.69 -0.18 -6.78
N ASN A 151 -17.49 -0.74 -6.62
CA ASN A 151 -17.27 -1.90 -5.76
C ASN A 151 -15.92 -1.82 -5.06
N ILE A 152 -15.85 -2.45 -3.88
CA ILE A 152 -14.61 -2.67 -3.14
C ILE A 152 -14.41 -4.17 -2.99
N PHE A 153 -13.22 -4.65 -3.28
CA PHE A 153 -12.79 -6.03 -3.07
C PHE A 153 -11.67 -6.05 -2.03
N PHE A 154 -11.79 -6.95 -1.09
CA PHE A 154 -10.75 -7.23 -0.11
C PHE A 154 -10.09 -8.55 -0.46
N ILE A 155 -8.79 -8.56 -0.44
CA ILE A 155 -7.95 -9.73 -0.68
C ILE A 155 -7.03 -9.91 0.51
N GLU A 156 -7.01 -11.10 1.10
CA GLU A 156 -5.97 -11.51 2.05
C GLU A 156 -5.21 -12.67 1.43
N ASN A 157 -3.94 -12.43 1.19
CA ASN A 157 -3.06 -13.40 0.57
C ASN A 157 -1.79 -13.58 1.39
N ILE A 158 -1.43 -14.83 1.61
CA ILE A 158 -0.16 -15.23 2.23
C ILE A 158 0.46 -16.36 1.43
N SER A 159 1.78 -16.45 1.46
CA SER A 159 2.52 -17.51 0.78
C SER A 159 2.00 -18.89 1.22
N ASN A 160 1.89 -19.82 0.27
CA ASN A 160 1.47 -21.22 0.49
C ASN A 160 0.02 -21.41 1.01
N ARG A 161 -0.85 -20.44 0.83
CA ARG A 161 -2.28 -20.55 1.13
C ARG A 161 -3.13 -20.03 -0.03
N PRO A 162 -4.33 -20.59 -0.26
CA PRO A 162 -5.25 -20.03 -1.25
C PRO A 162 -5.61 -18.59 -0.92
N PRO A 163 -5.63 -17.67 -1.89
CA PRO A 163 -6.03 -16.29 -1.65
C PRO A 163 -7.50 -16.21 -1.22
N ILE A 164 -7.78 -15.36 -0.25
CA ILE A 164 -9.15 -15.05 0.15
C ILE A 164 -9.57 -13.76 -0.57
N VAL A 165 -10.55 -13.86 -1.44
CA VAL A 165 -11.13 -12.71 -2.17
C VAL A 165 -12.57 -12.52 -1.73
N LYS A 166 -12.91 -11.31 -1.28
CA LYS A 166 -14.27 -10.96 -0.84
C LYS A 166 -14.71 -9.64 -1.46
N LYS A 167 -15.80 -9.66 -2.21
CA LYS A 167 -16.51 -8.43 -2.60
C LYS A 167 -17.23 -7.88 -1.38
N MET A 168 -17.02 -6.59 -1.09
CA MET A 168 -17.68 -5.92 0.03
C MET A 168 -19.14 -5.66 -0.30
N LYS A 169 -20.02 -5.84 0.69
CA LYS A 169 -21.42 -5.41 0.57
C LYS A 169 -21.50 -3.89 0.48
N LYS A 170 -22.55 -3.35 -0.14
CA LYS A 170 -22.81 -1.90 -0.21
C LYS A 170 -22.70 -1.26 1.18
N ASN A 171 -22.11 -0.08 1.25
CA ASN A 171 -21.95 0.74 2.47
C ASN A 171 -21.08 0.14 3.58
N LYS A 172 -20.14 -0.75 3.27
CA LYS A 172 -19.22 -1.27 4.26
C LYS A 172 -17.88 -0.53 4.20
N LEU A 173 -17.43 -0.17 5.39
CA LEU A 173 -16.08 0.26 5.69
C LEU A 173 -15.19 -0.96 5.90
N ILE A 174 -14.05 -0.98 5.27
CA ILE A 174 -12.97 -1.92 5.56
C ILE A 174 -11.73 -1.17 6.03
N VAL A 175 -11.17 -1.61 7.14
CA VAL A 175 -9.87 -1.12 7.64
C VAL A 175 -8.99 -2.34 7.89
N ARG A 176 -7.74 -2.30 7.44
CA ARG A 176 -6.75 -3.36 7.64
C ARG A 176 -5.40 -2.76 8.02
N THR A 177 -4.64 -3.57 8.72
CA THR A 177 -3.27 -3.28 9.15
C THR A 177 -2.41 -4.54 8.95
N ASN A 178 -1.39 -4.77 9.75
CA ASN A 178 -0.36 -5.79 9.50
C ASN A 178 -0.55 -7.10 10.29
N HIS A 179 -1.79 -7.46 10.65
CA HIS A 179 -2.12 -8.75 11.26
C HIS A 179 -3.20 -9.49 10.47
N GLY A 180 -3.08 -10.81 10.34
CA GLY A 180 -4.04 -11.61 9.56
C GLY A 180 -5.44 -11.61 10.18
N MET A 181 -6.43 -11.54 9.32
CA MET A 181 -7.85 -11.52 9.71
C MET A 181 -8.54 -12.87 9.48
N VAL A 182 -8.27 -13.50 8.36
CA VAL A 182 -8.74 -14.85 8.03
C VAL A 182 -7.64 -15.84 8.36
N TYR A 183 -6.44 -15.56 7.91
CA TYR A 183 -5.25 -16.31 8.28
C TYR A 183 -4.65 -15.74 9.56
N THR A 184 -5.27 -16.05 10.69
CA THR A 184 -4.94 -15.47 12.01
C THR A 184 -3.50 -15.69 12.46
N LYS A 185 -2.79 -16.65 11.84
CA LYS A 185 -1.36 -16.89 12.06
C LYS A 185 -0.46 -16.13 11.09
N ALA A 186 -1.00 -15.25 10.23
CA ALA A 186 -0.22 -14.39 9.36
C ALA A 186 0.01 -13.01 9.99
N GLY A 187 1.09 -12.34 9.59
CA GLY A 187 1.45 -11.04 10.12
C GLY A 187 1.95 -11.11 11.56
N TYR A 188 1.84 -10.00 12.27
CA TYR A 188 2.26 -9.95 13.68
C TYR A 188 1.42 -10.86 14.56
N GLN A 189 2.08 -11.79 15.27
CA GLN A 189 1.41 -12.81 16.07
C GLN A 189 1.30 -12.43 17.55
N GLN A 190 2.27 -11.71 18.10
CA GLN A 190 2.34 -11.42 19.52
C GLN A 190 3.14 -10.12 19.80
N GLY A 191 3.22 -9.75 21.05
CA GLY A 191 4.00 -8.60 21.50
C GLY A 191 3.38 -7.26 21.18
N ILE A 192 4.23 -6.22 21.20
CA ILE A 192 3.79 -4.83 21.00
C ILE A 192 3.35 -4.57 19.55
N ASP A 193 3.96 -5.22 18.57
CA ASP A 193 3.64 -5.00 17.16
C ASP A 193 2.25 -5.53 16.81
N ARG A 194 1.87 -6.69 17.37
CA ARG A 194 0.48 -7.16 17.23
C ARG A 194 -0.51 -6.23 17.92
N LYS A 195 -0.22 -5.81 19.15
CA LYS A 195 -1.07 -4.86 19.88
C LYS A 195 -1.22 -3.56 19.09
N SER A 196 -0.13 -3.04 18.56
CA SER A 196 -0.10 -1.87 17.68
C SER A 196 -1.00 -2.06 16.46
N SER A 197 -0.81 -3.13 15.74
CA SER A 197 -1.57 -3.43 14.53
C SER A 197 -3.08 -3.53 14.81
N VAL A 198 -3.47 -4.23 15.87
CA VAL A 198 -4.88 -4.37 16.27
C VAL A 198 -5.47 -3.02 16.70
N MET A 199 -4.77 -2.27 17.55
CA MET A 199 -5.25 -0.98 18.04
C MET A 199 -5.40 0.06 16.94
N ARG A 200 -4.44 0.16 16.02
CA ARG A 200 -4.54 1.04 14.85
C ARG A 200 -5.77 0.72 14.01
N GLN A 201 -6.03 -0.57 13.78
CA GLN A 201 -7.22 -0.99 13.04
C GLN A 201 -8.53 -0.58 13.74
N LEU A 202 -8.63 -0.82 15.05
CA LEU A 202 -9.82 -0.49 15.84
C LEU A 202 -10.06 1.01 15.87
N ILE A 203 -9.02 1.80 16.13
CA ILE A 203 -9.10 3.26 16.17
C ILE A 203 -9.47 3.79 14.79
N ALA A 204 -8.74 3.43 13.73
CA ALA A 204 -9.05 3.88 12.39
C ALA A 204 -10.49 3.50 11.98
N LYS A 205 -10.95 2.28 12.31
CA LYS A 205 -12.33 1.88 12.03
C LYS A 205 -13.35 2.75 12.76
N LYS A 206 -13.13 3.03 14.07
CA LYS A 206 -14.01 3.90 14.87
C LYS A 206 -14.07 5.32 14.31
N LEU A 207 -12.93 5.83 13.85
CA LEU A 207 -12.83 7.16 13.28
C LEU A 207 -13.55 7.27 11.95
N MET A 208 -13.27 6.34 11.06
CA MET A 208 -13.84 6.31 9.73
C MET A 208 -15.36 6.15 9.73
N THR A 209 -15.98 5.64 10.80
CA THR A 209 -17.46 5.63 10.93
C THR A 209 -18.06 7.02 11.15
N LYS A 210 -17.24 8.02 11.44
CA LYS A 210 -17.66 9.42 11.67
C LYS A 210 -17.33 10.34 10.48
N VAL A 211 -16.70 9.80 9.46
CA VAL A 211 -16.36 10.53 8.24
C VAL A 211 -17.58 10.54 7.34
N HIS A 212 -17.98 11.72 6.89
CA HIS A 212 -19.16 11.93 6.06
C HIS A 212 -18.79 12.49 4.68
N SER A 213 -17.61 13.07 4.51
CA SER A 213 -17.11 13.55 3.23
C SER A 213 -15.76 12.93 2.87
N PRO A 214 -15.43 12.75 1.57
CA PRO A 214 -14.13 12.26 1.14
C PRO A 214 -12.95 13.09 1.66
N GLU A 215 -13.11 14.40 1.73
CA GLU A 215 -12.09 15.38 2.13
C GLU A 215 -11.66 15.19 3.60
N ASP A 216 -12.55 14.65 4.44
CA ASP A 216 -12.27 14.42 5.87
C ASP A 216 -11.42 13.16 6.14
N ILE A 217 -11.18 12.32 5.14
CA ILE A 217 -10.51 11.03 5.34
C ILE A 217 -9.06 11.20 5.78
N LEU A 218 -8.26 11.93 5.00
CA LEU A 218 -6.85 12.13 5.33
C LEU A 218 -6.68 12.91 6.63
N PRO A 219 -7.38 14.04 6.86
CA PRO A 219 -7.35 14.71 8.16
C PRO A 219 -7.73 13.81 9.33
N THR A 220 -8.74 12.93 9.15
CA THR A 220 -9.17 11.98 10.18
C THR A 220 -8.10 10.93 10.46
N LEU A 221 -7.47 10.36 9.43
CA LEU A 221 -6.38 9.40 9.59
C LEU A 221 -5.10 10.05 10.13
N ASN A 222 -4.97 11.36 9.95
CA ASN A 222 -3.83 12.15 10.41
C ASN A 222 -3.94 12.61 11.86
N LYS A 223 -5.14 12.59 12.42
CA LYS A 223 -5.40 13.10 13.77
C LYS A 223 -4.66 12.30 14.83
N LYS A 224 -3.97 13.01 15.74
CA LYS A 224 -3.39 12.44 16.95
C LYS A 224 -4.50 12.22 17.98
N TYR A 225 -4.54 11.05 18.55
CA TYR A 225 -5.44 10.69 19.64
C TYR A 225 -4.66 10.55 20.93
N GLU A 226 -5.33 10.74 22.05
CA GLU A 226 -4.80 10.52 23.41
C GLU A 226 -4.62 9.02 23.70
N VAL A 227 -3.81 8.38 22.89
CA VAL A 227 -3.41 6.97 23.01
C VAL A 227 -1.91 6.89 22.81
N PRO A 228 -1.24 5.84 23.28
CA PRO A 228 0.18 5.64 22.99
C PRO A 228 0.47 5.76 21.50
N GLY A 229 1.56 6.43 21.13
CA GLY A 229 1.91 6.71 19.74
C GLY A 229 1.94 5.48 18.82
N TRP A 230 2.27 4.30 19.39
CA TRP A 230 2.23 3.03 18.67
C TRP A 230 0.81 2.55 18.32
N ALA A 231 -0.22 3.09 18.94
CA ALA A 231 -1.63 2.73 18.72
C ALA A 231 -2.34 3.69 17.75
N ASN A 232 -1.75 4.86 17.45
CA ASN A 232 -2.35 5.80 16.51
C ASN A 232 -2.30 5.30 15.07
N PRO A 233 -3.36 5.53 14.27
CA PRO A 233 -3.33 5.29 12.82
C PRO A 233 -2.22 6.07 12.12
N ARG A 234 -1.98 7.32 12.56
CA ARG A 234 -0.79 8.07 12.23
C ARG A 234 0.26 7.91 13.31
N ARG A 235 1.43 7.46 12.92
CA ARG A 235 2.57 7.28 13.85
C ARG A 235 3.45 8.51 13.91
N HIS A 236 3.85 8.85 15.15
CA HIS A 236 4.84 9.88 15.45
C HIS A 236 5.76 9.39 16.56
N ASN A 237 7.04 9.67 16.44
CA ASN A 237 8.04 9.56 17.51
C ASN A 237 8.27 8.15 18.09
N TYR A 238 8.16 7.11 17.29
CA TYR A 238 8.58 5.77 17.68
C TYR A 238 9.47 5.20 16.57
N LYS A 239 9.82 3.93 16.63
CA LYS A 239 10.63 3.25 15.60
C LYS A 239 10.07 3.38 14.16
N LEU A 240 8.84 3.81 14.05
CA LEU A 240 8.11 3.97 12.80
C LEU A 240 7.35 5.30 12.82
N TRP A 241 7.31 5.99 11.69
CA TRP A 241 6.48 7.20 11.50
C TRP A 241 5.72 7.10 10.18
N THR A 242 4.62 7.81 10.09
CA THR A 242 3.85 7.91 8.85
C THR A 242 4.55 8.84 7.89
N SER A 243 5.20 8.26 6.89
CA SER A 243 6.00 9.01 5.91
C SER A 243 5.15 9.61 4.79
N THR A 244 4.04 8.97 4.46
CA THR A 244 3.18 9.39 3.36
C THR A 244 1.76 8.89 3.62
N GLN A 245 0.79 9.73 3.29
CA GLN A 245 -0.60 9.35 3.21
C GLN A 245 -1.04 9.40 1.74
N ILE A 246 -1.85 8.43 1.34
CA ILE A 246 -2.42 8.38 -0.01
C ILE A 246 -3.93 8.21 0.10
N MET A 247 -4.67 8.94 -0.72
CA MET A 247 -6.11 8.76 -0.91
C MET A 247 -6.43 8.76 -2.40
N MET A 248 -7.23 7.81 -2.81
CA MET A 248 -7.77 7.71 -4.16
C MET A 248 -9.28 7.84 -4.12
N ASN A 249 -9.82 8.87 -4.73
CA ASN A 249 -11.24 8.96 -5.06
C ASN A 249 -11.46 8.31 -6.43
N LEU A 250 -11.92 7.08 -6.43
CA LEU A 250 -12.02 6.27 -7.64
C LEU A 250 -13.15 6.73 -8.57
N SER A 251 -14.21 7.33 -7.99
CA SER A 251 -15.33 7.87 -8.74
C SER A 251 -14.94 9.13 -9.50
N LYS A 252 -14.11 9.98 -8.89
CA LYS A 252 -13.61 11.24 -9.48
C LYS A 252 -12.28 11.07 -10.22
N LYS A 253 -11.62 9.91 -10.10
CA LYS A 253 -10.28 9.64 -10.64
C LYS A 253 -9.23 10.61 -10.10
N GLU A 254 -9.23 10.82 -8.79
CA GLU A 254 -8.31 11.71 -8.10
C GLU A 254 -7.37 10.92 -7.19
N LEU A 255 -6.08 11.18 -7.34
CA LEU A 255 -5.01 10.66 -6.50
C LEU A 255 -4.46 11.80 -5.65
N ASN A 256 -4.65 11.73 -4.33
CA ASN A 256 -4.20 12.73 -3.38
C ASN A 256 -3.11 12.14 -2.49
N LEU A 257 -2.01 12.86 -2.34
CA LEU A 257 -0.90 12.50 -1.45
C LEU A 257 -0.68 13.61 -0.44
N VAL A 258 -0.40 13.21 0.81
CA VAL A 258 0.19 14.10 1.82
C VAL A 258 1.55 13.54 2.17
N ILE A 259 2.58 14.35 1.98
CA ILE A 259 3.99 14.00 2.17
C ILE A 259 4.46 14.56 3.51
N ASP A 260 4.95 13.67 4.38
CA ASP A 260 5.57 14.08 5.64
C ASP A 260 6.87 14.88 5.36
N LYS A 261 7.16 15.84 6.21
CA LYS A 261 8.31 16.76 6.07
C LYS A 261 9.67 16.06 5.96
N ASP A 262 9.79 14.88 6.56
CA ASP A 262 11.03 14.09 6.56
C ASP A 262 11.12 13.14 5.36
N THR A 263 10.12 13.13 4.48
CA THR A 263 10.09 12.32 3.26
C THR A 263 10.65 13.10 2.07
N GLU A 264 11.61 12.52 1.37
CA GLU A 264 12.17 13.15 0.14
C GLU A 264 11.19 12.95 -1.02
N PHE A 265 10.48 14.02 -1.41
CA PHE A 265 9.59 13.99 -2.56
C PHE A 265 10.30 14.47 -3.82
N LEU A 266 10.39 13.61 -4.83
CA LEU A 266 11.12 13.85 -6.09
C LEU A 266 10.20 14.33 -7.23
N GLY A 267 8.99 14.76 -6.92
CA GLY A 267 8.07 15.35 -7.88
C GLY A 267 7.16 14.34 -8.59
N ILE A 268 6.45 14.85 -9.57
CA ILE A 268 5.55 14.09 -10.46
C ILE A 268 6.24 13.94 -11.81
N GLU A 269 6.48 12.71 -12.21
CA GLU A 269 7.05 12.38 -13.54
C GLU A 269 5.93 11.91 -14.46
N ARG A 270 5.71 12.66 -15.54
CA ARG A 270 4.77 12.29 -16.61
C ARG A 270 5.52 11.64 -17.75
N ARG A 271 5.07 10.46 -18.17
CA ARG A 271 5.70 9.63 -19.21
C ARG A 271 4.77 9.41 -20.39
N PHE A 272 4.19 10.49 -20.91
CA PHE A 272 3.39 10.54 -22.11
C PHE A 272 3.59 11.89 -22.81
N GLU A 273 3.12 12.06 -24.03
CA GLU A 273 3.26 13.26 -24.82
C GLU A 273 2.58 14.46 -24.15
N SER A 274 3.10 15.67 -24.37
CA SER A 274 2.66 16.89 -23.69
C SER A 274 1.22 17.29 -23.99
N ASP A 275 0.69 16.85 -25.13
CA ASP A 275 -0.68 17.10 -25.58
C ASP A 275 -1.67 16.03 -25.11
N TYR A 276 -1.21 15.00 -24.39
CA TYR A 276 -2.08 13.97 -23.85
C TYR A 276 -3.05 14.54 -22.83
N ASN A 277 -4.36 14.34 -23.07
CA ASN A 277 -5.41 14.78 -22.16
C ASN A 277 -5.59 13.78 -21.01
N ALA A 278 -4.82 13.97 -19.94
CA ALA A 278 -4.82 13.08 -18.79
C ALA A 278 -6.18 13.07 -18.07
N LYS A 279 -6.65 11.86 -17.77
CA LYS A 279 -7.94 11.59 -17.10
C LYS A 279 -7.82 11.51 -15.59
N ILE A 280 -6.60 11.27 -15.07
CA ILE A 280 -6.34 11.14 -13.63
C ILE A 280 -5.79 12.47 -13.12
N LYS A 281 -6.46 13.03 -12.11
CA LYS A 281 -6.00 14.23 -11.41
C LYS A 281 -5.11 13.83 -10.25
N ILE A 282 -3.94 14.47 -10.13
CA ILE A 282 -2.98 14.23 -9.06
C ILE A 282 -2.82 15.50 -8.24
N ASN A 283 -3.01 15.38 -6.93
CA ASN A 283 -2.79 16.45 -5.96
C ASN A 283 -1.74 16.00 -4.95
N VAL A 284 -0.77 16.86 -4.66
CA VAL A 284 0.27 16.60 -3.65
C VAL A 284 0.30 17.76 -2.67
N GLU A 285 0.20 17.44 -1.41
CA GLU A 285 0.27 18.36 -0.29
C GLU A 285 1.46 17.99 0.59
N PHE A 286 2.07 18.98 1.20
CA PHE A 286 3.15 18.79 2.17
C PHE A 286 2.60 19.12 3.56
N GLU A 287 2.98 18.34 4.55
CA GLU A 287 2.66 18.68 5.92
C GLU A 287 3.45 19.93 6.33
N HIS A 288 2.69 20.92 6.76
CA HIS A 288 3.23 22.07 7.46
C HIS A 288 3.28 21.77 8.96
N GLU A 289 4.26 22.36 9.66
CA GLU A 289 4.46 22.18 11.12
C GLU A 289 3.25 22.56 11.96
#